data_ad652175ee84b567aad399a2e19f9a47
#
_entry.id   ad652175ee84b567aad399a2e19f9a47
#
_cell.length_a   1.000
_cell.length_b   1.000
_cell.length_c   1.000
_cell.angle_alpha   90.00
_cell.angle_beta   90.00
_cell.angle_gamma   90.00
#
_symmetry.space_group_name_H-M   'P 1'
#
loop_
_entity.id
_entity.type
_entity.pdbx_description
1 polymer ?
#
loop_
_entity_poly.entity_id
_entity_poly.type
_entity_poly.pdbx_seq_one_letter_code
_entity_poly.pdbx_strand_id
1 'polypeptide(L)'
;VPTTGLVRVFALARYRGVGRRLLLAYKERGRRDLAPSLGRALAEAVVELPLGAAEPALTGFAQPAGPAFSAREPALTSLAQPTAPPPRSICLVPAPSRPSASRVRGGPHVERLANAAAEALAARGIEAAVAPALELAGSARDAVGLGRAERVANLAGRLRFREAGRPPPGQTVVVLDDVITTGATAAACTRVLAAAGVTVSAVLTLLSAG
;
A
#
# COMPACT_ATOMS: atom_id res chain seq x y z
N VAL A 1 10.89 21.83 7.93
CA VAL A 1 10.21 20.97 6.94
C VAL A 1 10.63 19.56 7.25
N PRO A 2 9.76 18.63 7.65
CA PRO A 2 10.16 17.27 7.91
C PRO A 2 10.66 16.62 6.61
N THR A 3 11.87 16.11 6.65
CA THR A 3 12.50 15.38 5.55
C THR A 3 11.72 14.10 5.33
N THR A 4 11.01 13.99 4.22
CA THR A 4 10.28 12.77 3.85
C THR A 4 11.31 11.71 3.46
N GLY A 5 11.70 10.87 4.42
CA GLY A 5 12.54 9.71 4.15
C GLY A 5 11.87 8.82 3.09
N LEU A 6 12.67 8.21 2.23
CA LEU A 6 12.19 7.28 1.20
C LEU A 6 11.52 6.09 1.89
N VAL A 7 10.18 6.02 1.85
CA VAL A 7 9.44 4.89 2.39
C VAL A 7 9.67 3.68 1.50
N ARG A 8 10.04 2.55 2.12
CA ARG A 8 10.24 1.28 1.40
C ARG A 8 8.92 0.75 0.86
N VAL A 9 8.95 0.29 -0.39
CA VAL A 9 7.78 -0.29 -1.06
C VAL A 9 8.03 -1.75 -1.34
N PHE A 10 7.07 -2.59 -0.97
CA PHE A 10 7.12 -4.04 -1.12
C PHE A 10 5.93 -4.53 -1.93
N ALA A 11 6.11 -5.65 -2.63
CA ALA A 11 5.05 -6.32 -3.37
C ALA A 11 5.18 -7.83 -3.18
N LEU A 12 4.04 -8.53 -3.03
CA LEU A 12 4.04 -9.99 -2.84
C LEU A 12 4.53 -10.71 -4.09
N ALA A 13 4.18 -10.21 -5.28
CA ALA A 13 4.55 -10.86 -6.54
C ALA A 13 4.59 -9.86 -7.71
N ARG A 14 5.10 -10.32 -8.86
CA ARG A 14 5.03 -9.56 -10.11
C ARG A 14 3.62 -9.61 -10.73
N TYR A 15 3.23 -8.53 -11.42
CA TYR A 15 1.94 -8.42 -12.13
C TYR A 15 1.93 -9.28 -13.40
N ARG A 16 2.01 -10.61 -13.23
CA ARG A 16 2.00 -11.60 -14.31
C ARG A 16 1.34 -12.91 -13.87
N GLY A 17 1.08 -13.79 -14.82
CA GLY A 17 0.62 -15.15 -14.57
C GLY A 17 -0.62 -15.24 -13.68
N VAL A 18 -0.57 -16.09 -12.67
CA VAL A 18 -1.68 -16.35 -11.73
C VAL A 18 -2.02 -15.13 -10.91
N GLY A 19 -1.03 -14.40 -10.37
CA GLY A 19 -1.26 -13.20 -9.57
C GLY A 19 -2.08 -12.16 -10.32
N ARG A 20 -1.73 -11.86 -11.59
CA ARG A 20 -2.49 -10.96 -12.43
C ARG A 20 -3.93 -11.44 -12.64
N ARG A 21 -4.15 -12.73 -12.90
CA ARG A 21 -5.50 -13.30 -13.09
C ARG A 21 -6.33 -13.19 -11.83
N LEU A 22 -5.78 -13.50 -10.66
CA LEU A 22 -6.46 -13.38 -9.36
C LEU A 22 -6.85 -11.93 -9.07
N LEU A 23 -5.92 -10.99 -9.25
CA LEU A 23 -6.21 -9.59 -9.01
C LEU A 23 -7.28 -9.05 -9.96
N LEU A 24 -7.24 -9.39 -11.25
CA LEU A 24 -8.28 -9.00 -12.20
C LEU A 24 -9.63 -9.64 -11.88
N ALA A 25 -9.66 -10.91 -11.44
CA ALA A 25 -10.88 -11.55 -10.98
C ALA A 25 -11.46 -10.82 -9.77
N TYR A 26 -10.64 -10.50 -8.78
CA TYR A 26 -11.05 -9.75 -7.61
C TYR A 26 -11.54 -8.33 -7.94
N LYS A 27 -10.73 -7.59 -8.69
CA LYS A 27 -10.93 -6.15 -8.93
C LYS A 27 -12.00 -5.87 -9.99
N GLU A 28 -12.03 -6.62 -11.09
CA GLU A 28 -12.86 -6.31 -12.27
C GLU A 28 -14.02 -7.28 -12.46
N ARG A 29 -13.94 -8.51 -11.95
CA ARG A 29 -14.98 -9.54 -12.13
C ARG A 29 -15.82 -9.79 -10.87
N GLY A 30 -15.69 -8.94 -9.86
CA GLY A 30 -16.50 -8.99 -8.64
C GLY A 30 -16.26 -10.19 -7.72
N ARG A 31 -15.15 -10.95 -7.90
CA ARG A 31 -14.79 -12.10 -7.06
C ARG A 31 -14.33 -11.66 -5.66
N ARG A 32 -15.27 -11.13 -4.90
CA ARG A 32 -15.04 -10.61 -3.54
C ARG A 32 -14.69 -11.70 -2.54
N ASP A 33 -15.06 -12.93 -2.85
CA ASP A 33 -14.71 -14.16 -2.12
C ASP A 33 -13.19 -14.41 -2.06
N LEU A 34 -12.41 -13.77 -2.92
CA LEU A 34 -10.94 -13.80 -2.88
C LEU A 34 -10.33 -12.90 -1.79
N ALA A 35 -11.10 -11.97 -1.21
CA ALA A 35 -10.58 -11.03 -0.22
C ALA A 35 -9.95 -11.72 1.00
N PRO A 36 -10.53 -12.76 1.62
CA PRO A 36 -9.89 -13.43 2.75
C PRO A 36 -8.55 -14.06 2.41
N SER A 37 -8.44 -14.72 1.25
CA SER A 37 -7.18 -15.35 0.82
C SER A 37 -6.09 -14.34 0.49
N LEU A 38 -6.45 -13.26 -0.22
CA LEU A 38 -5.53 -12.18 -0.55
C LEU A 38 -5.14 -11.37 0.70
N GLY A 39 -6.09 -11.15 1.61
CA GLY A 39 -5.85 -10.49 2.90
C GLY A 39 -4.89 -11.31 3.78
N ARG A 40 -5.03 -12.63 3.81
CA ARG A 40 -4.11 -13.52 4.53
C ARG A 40 -2.69 -13.42 3.95
N ALA A 41 -2.53 -13.44 2.64
CA ALA A 41 -1.22 -13.27 2.01
C ALA A 41 -0.59 -11.91 2.35
N LEU A 42 -1.40 -10.83 2.39
CA LEU A 42 -0.93 -9.53 2.85
C LEU A 42 -0.53 -9.56 4.33
N ALA A 43 -1.30 -10.20 5.19
CA ALA A 43 -1.00 -10.31 6.62
C ALA A 43 0.31 -11.07 6.87
N GLU A 44 0.55 -12.15 6.15
CA GLU A 44 1.81 -12.91 6.20
C GLU A 44 2.99 -12.01 5.82
N ALA A 45 2.87 -11.29 4.71
CA ALA A 45 3.91 -10.36 4.28
C ALA A 45 4.14 -9.20 5.26
N VAL A 46 3.08 -8.64 5.87
CA VAL A 46 3.20 -7.57 6.88
C VAL A 46 4.07 -8.00 8.06
N VAL A 47 3.93 -9.25 8.52
CA VAL A 47 4.73 -9.79 9.64
C VAL A 47 6.22 -9.89 9.29
N GLU A 48 6.52 -10.15 8.02
CA GLU A 48 7.90 -10.28 7.53
C GLU A 48 8.53 -8.95 7.14
N LEU A 49 7.74 -7.85 7.09
CA LEU A 49 8.30 -6.55 6.76
C LEU A 49 9.30 -6.09 7.84
N PRO A 50 10.42 -5.48 7.45
CA PRO A 50 11.36 -4.88 8.37
C PRO A 50 10.78 -3.54 8.91
N LEU A 51 9.81 -3.64 9.81
CA LEU A 51 9.08 -2.52 10.41
C LEU A 51 9.77 -1.96 11.66
N GLY A 52 11.00 -2.35 11.94
CA GLY A 52 11.83 -1.79 13.02
C GLY A 52 12.07 -0.30 12.83
N ALA A 53 12.35 0.41 13.94
CA ALA A 53 12.51 1.85 14.02
C ALA A 53 13.20 2.45 12.79
N ALA A 54 12.59 3.51 12.24
CA ALA A 54 13.16 4.26 11.14
C ALA A 54 14.57 4.73 11.53
N GLU A 55 15.61 4.10 10.98
CA GLU A 55 16.91 4.73 10.98
C GLU A 55 16.81 6.02 10.16
N PRO A 56 17.37 7.13 10.66
CA PRO A 56 17.42 8.36 9.89
C PRO A 56 18.17 8.08 8.59
N ALA A 57 17.49 8.24 7.46
CA ALA A 57 18.04 8.04 6.13
C ALA A 57 19.30 8.90 5.99
N LEU A 58 20.44 8.25 5.78
CA LEU A 58 21.66 8.88 5.29
C LEU A 58 21.35 9.57 3.97
N THR A 59 21.55 10.87 3.94
CA THR A 59 21.46 11.75 2.79
C THR A 59 22.35 11.24 1.66
N GLY A 60 21.71 10.84 0.55
CA GLY A 60 22.40 10.52 -0.69
C GLY A 60 21.41 10.61 -1.84
N PHE A 61 21.31 11.80 -2.46
CA PHE A 61 20.67 11.95 -3.76
C PHE A 61 21.53 11.26 -4.81
N ALA A 62 21.16 10.03 -5.19
CA ALA A 62 21.58 9.44 -6.43
C ALA A 62 20.39 9.52 -7.40
N GLN A 63 20.56 10.28 -8.49
CA GLN A 63 19.65 10.25 -9.63
C GLN A 63 19.55 8.80 -10.14
N PRO A 64 18.36 8.32 -10.54
CA PRO A 64 18.26 7.03 -11.20
C PRO A 64 18.78 7.15 -12.63
N ALA A 65 20.03 6.77 -12.85
CA ALA A 65 20.46 6.30 -14.16
C ALA A 65 19.68 5.00 -14.45
N GLY A 66 19.10 4.89 -15.64
CA GLY A 66 18.38 3.85 -16.32
C GLY A 66 18.15 2.44 -15.74
N PRO A 67 17.35 1.62 -16.41
CA PRO A 67 16.65 0.49 -15.82
C PRO A 67 17.59 -0.69 -15.53
N ALA A 68 18.06 -0.77 -14.30
CA ALA A 68 18.66 -1.99 -13.78
C ALA A 68 17.90 -2.43 -12.53
N PHE A 69 16.62 -2.81 -12.72
CA PHE A 69 15.90 -3.59 -11.75
C PHE A 69 16.36 -5.05 -11.91
N SER A 70 17.50 -5.37 -11.32
CA SER A 70 17.89 -6.76 -11.13
C SER A 70 16.91 -7.35 -10.11
N ALA A 71 15.89 -8.02 -10.64
CA ALA A 71 15.00 -8.83 -9.85
C ALA A 71 15.80 -10.02 -9.31
N ARG A 72 16.36 -9.84 -8.14
CA ARG A 72 16.74 -10.97 -7.33
C ARG A 72 15.44 -11.67 -6.95
N GLU A 73 15.22 -12.85 -7.49
CA GLU A 73 14.23 -13.79 -6.94
C GLU A 73 14.48 -13.86 -5.43
N PRO A 74 13.45 -13.74 -4.59
CA PRO A 74 13.60 -14.12 -3.22
C PRO A 74 13.77 -15.64 -3.24
N ALA A 75 15.03 -16.08 -3.19
CA ALA A 75 15.31 -17.43 -2.74
C ALA A 75 14.67 -17.53 -1.35
N LEU A 76 13.72 -18.43 -1.20
CA LEU A 76 13.10 -18.85 0.06
C LEU A 76 14.12 -19.57 0.97
N THR A 77 15.34 -19.08 1.05
CA THR A 77 16.42 -19.68 1.83
C THR A 77 17.30 -18.59 2.41
N SER A 78 16.75 -17.90 3.39
CA SER A 78 17.53 -17.40 4.51
C SER A 78 16.57 -17.09 5.65
N LEU A 79 16.47 -17.99 6.60
CA LEU A 79 15.96 -17.75 7.96
C LEU A 79 16.94 -16.81 8.67
N ALA A 80 17.05 -15.57 8.20
CA ALA A 80 17.58 -14.50 9.00
C ALA A 80 16.54 -14.26 10.09
N GLN A 81 16.86 -14.63 11.31
CA GLN A 81 16.05 -14.38 12.49
C GLN A 81 15.69 -12.89 12.51
N PRO A 82 14.43 -12.52 12.70
CA PRO A 82 14.03 -11.13 12.82
C PRO A 82 14.76 -10.54 14.03
N THR A 83 15.63 -9.57 13.80
CA THR A 83 16.43 -8.91 14.85
C THR A 83 15.62 -7.96 15.74
N ALA A 84 14.33 -7.80 15.47
CA ALA A 84 13.41 -7.04 16.30
C ALA A 84 12.11 -7.83 16.51
N PRO A 85 11.50 -7.76 17.70
CA PRO A 85 10.17 -8.35 17.91
C PRO A 85 9.17 -7.73 16.95
N PRO A 86 8.20 -8.51 16.42
CA PRO A 86 7.18 -7.96 15.54
C PRO A 86 6.43 -6.82 16.23
N PRO A 87 6.06 -5.77 15.51
CA PRO A 87 5.33 -4.66 16.08
C PRO A 87 4.04 -5.19 16.73
N ARG A 88 3.79 -4.80 17.98
CA ARG A 88 2.64 -5.28 18.74
C ARG A 88 1.30 -4.72 18.22
N SER A 89 1.35 -3.62 17.48
CA SER A 89 0.16 -2.93 16.99
C SER A 89 0.43 -2.34 15.60
N ILE A 90 -0.40 -2.68 14.63
CA ILE A 90 -0.26 -2.31 13.22
C ILE A 90 -1.51 -1.56 12.76
N CYS A 91 -1.33 -0.48 12.02
CA CYS A 91 -2.39 0.23 11.36
C CYS A 91 -2.25 0.11 9.84
N LEU A 92 -3.24 -0.49 9.18
CA LEU A 92 -3.32 -0.64 7.74
C LEU A 92 -4.09 0.54 7.14
N VAL A 93 -3.43 1.34 6.30
CA VAL A 93 -4.04 2.47 5.60
C VAL A 93 -4.28 2.10 4.15
N PRO A 94 -5.53 1.85 3.72
CA PRO A 94 -5.82 1.52 2.33
C PRO A 94 -5.63 2.72 1.41
N ALA A 95 -4.95 2.53 0.28
CA ALA A 95 -4.91 3.51 -0.80
C ALA A 95 -6.32 3.72 -1.37
N PRO A 96 -6.77 4.96 -1.59
CA PRO A 96 -8.14 5.23 -1.97
C PRO A 96 -8.41 4.89 -3.44
N SER A 97 -9.54 4.27 -3.69
CA SER A 97 -10.05 4.01 -5.03
C SER A 97 -10.88 5.20 -5.53
N ARG A 98 -10.90 5.43 -6.86
CA ARG A 98 -11.80 6.44 -7.45
C ARG A 98 -13.26 6.12 -7.11
N PRO A 99 -14.08 7.11 -6.70
CA PRO A 99 -15.46 6.87 -6.29
C PRO A 99 -16.32 6.20 -7.39
N SER A 100 -16.14 6.57 -8.66
CA SER A 100 -16.83 5.93 -9.79
C SER A 100 -16.44 4.46 -9.95
N ALA A 101 -15.15 4.14 -9.89
CA ALA A 101 -14.65 2.78 -9.96
C ALA A 101 -15.06 1.96 -8.73
N SER A 102 -15.11 2.57 -7.56
CA SER A 102 -15.58 1.93 -6.31
C SER A 102 -17.05 1.57 -6.42
N ARG A 103 -17.91 2.47 -6.93
CA ARG A 103 -19.34 2.17 -7.13
C ARG A 103 -19.57 1.01 -8.10
N VAL A 104 -18.90 1.01 -9.26
CA VAL A 104 -19.00 -0.07 -10.25
C VAL A 104 -18.55 -1.41 -9.68
N ARG A 105 -17.51 -1.41 -8.84
CA ARG A 105 -16.97 -2.62 -8.21
C ARG A 105 -17.70 -3.03 -6.93
N GLY A 106 -18.73 -2.29 -6.50
CA GLY A 106 -19.50 -2.54 -5.28
C GLY A 106 -18.71 -2.31 -4.00
N GLY A 107 -17.87 -1.28 -3.97
CA GLY A 107 -17.16 -0.80 -2.80
C GLY A 107 -15.63 -0.68 -2.98
N PRO A 108 -14.94 -0.09 -2.00
CA PRO A 108 -13.51 0.13 -2.02
C PRO A 108 -12.76 -1.21 -1.84
N HIS A 109 -12.20 -1.72 -2.92
CA HIS A 109 -11.60 -3.06 -2.95
C HIS A 109 -10.32 -3.16 -2.11
N VAL A 110 -9.50 -2.10 -2.03
CA VAL A 110 -8.29 -2.09 -1.20
C VAL A 110 -8.64 -2.07 0.29
N GLU A 111 -9.67 -1.32 0.68
CA GLU A 111 -10.14 -1.29 2.07
C GLU A 111 -10.68 -2.67 2.50
N ARG A 112 -11.37 -3.39 1.62
CA ARG A 112 -11.79 -4.78 1.88
C ARG A 112 -10.59 -5.70 2.07
N LEU A 113 -9.52 -5.52 1.29
CA LEU A 113 -8.27 -6.27 1.50
C LEU A 113 -7.62 -5.93 2.83
N ALA A 114 -7.60 -4.66 3.21
CA ALA A 114 -7.08 -4.21 4.49
C ALA A 114 -7.84 -4.82 5.67
N ASN A 115 -9.18 -4.86 5.61
CA ASN A 115 -10.00 -5.50 6.65
C ASN A 115 -9.70 -7.00 6.75
N ALA A 116 -9.64 -7.72 5.62
CA ALA A 116 -9.31 -9.14 5.61
C ALA A 116 -7.88 -9.41 6.12
N ALA A 117 -6.93 -8.51 5.85
CA ALA A 117 -5.57 -8.61 6.38
C ALA A 117 -5.53 -8.34 7.89
N ALA A 118 -6.29 -7.35 8.38
CA ALA A 118 -6.40 -7.07 9.81
C ALA A 118 -7.02 -8.25 10.58
N GLU A 119 -8.07 -8.86 10.05
CA GLU A 119 -8.66 -10.09 10.60
C GLU A 119 -7.63 -11.23 10.67
N ALA A 120 -6.84 -11.43 9.61
CA ALA A 120 -5.80 -12.46 9.57
C ALA A 120 -4.65 -12.18 10.55
N LEU A 121 -4.27 -10.92 10.75
CA LEU A 121 -3.28 -10.50 11.76
C LEU A 121 -3.83 -10.73 13.17
N ALA A 122 -5.08 -10.35 13.43
CA ALA A 122 -5.74 -10.56 14.72
C ALA A 122 -5.83 -12.05 15.08
N ALA A 123 -6.12 -12.93 14.11
CA ALA A 123 -6.12 -14.38 14.31
C ALA A 123 -4.73 -14.93 14.70
N ARG A 124 -3.66 -14.16 14.48
CA ARG A 124 -2.27 -14.48 14.90
C ARG A 124 -1.86 -13.78 16.21
N GLY A 125 -2.80 -13.13 16.89
CA GLY A 125 -2.53 -12.38 18.11
C GLY A 125 -1.84 -11.03 17.91
N ILE A 126 -1.82 -10.51 16.68
CA ILE A 126 -1.25 -9.21 16.35
C ILE A 126 -2.40 -8.19 16.30
N GLU A 127 -2.32 -7.17 17.15
CA GLU A 127 -3.29 -6.08 17.13
C GLU A 127 -3.20 -5.34 15.80
N ALA A 128 -4.32 -5.26 15.07
CA ALA A 128 -4.37 -4.62 13.77
C ALA A 128 -5.63 -3.76 13.61
N ALA A 129 -5.45 -2.52 13.19
CA ALA A 129 -6.52 -1.59 12.87
C ALA A 129 -6.51 -1.26 11.37
N VAL A 130 -7.66 -0.90 10.81
CA VAL A 130 -7.78 -0.33 9.46
C VAL A 130 -8.19 1.12 9.58
N ALA A 131 -7.39 2.02 9.02
CA ALA A 131 -7.59 3.45 9.05
C ALA A 131 -7.78 4.00 7.62
N PRO A 132 -9.02 4.22 7.14
CA PRO A 132 -9.27 4.82 5.83
C PRO A 132 -9.00 6.33 5.87
N ALA A 133 -7.73 6.69 6.12
CA ALA A 133 -7.24 8.05 6.31
C ALA A 133 -7.09 8.86 5.01
N LEU A 134 -7.29 8.22 3.86
CA LEU A 134 -7.04 8.83 2.56
C LEU A 134 -8.30 8.80 1.69
N GLU A 135 -8.58 9.92 1.05
CA GLU A 135 -9.69 10.04 0.10
C GLU A 135 -9.28 10.81 -1.16
N LEU A 136 -10.02 10.63 -2.24
CA LEU A 136 -9.86 11.39 -3.47
C LEU A 136 -10.93 12.47 -3.54
N ALA A 137 -10.52 13.73 -3.45
CA ALA A 137 -11.39 14.88 -3.58
C ALA A 137 -11.86 15.08 -5.03
N GLY A 138 -13.13 15.46 -5.22
CA GLY A 138 -13.71 15.91 -6.48
C GLY A 138 -14.31 14.83 -7.37
N SER A 139 -15.22 15.25 -8.26
CA SER A 139 -15.94 14.37 -9.18
C SER A 139 -15.12 13.96 -10.41
N ALA A 140 -15.48 12.83 -11.00
CA ALA A 140 -14.79 12.16 -12.11
C ALA A 140 -14.87 12.89 -13.48
N ARG A 141 -15.34 14.14 -13.55
CA ARG A 141 -15.57 14.82 -14.85
C ARG A 141 -14.30 15.26 -15.60
N ASP A 142 -13.18 15.43 -14.88
CA ASP A 142 -11.99 16.10 -15.46
C ASP A 142 -10.93 15.15 -16.03
N ALA A 143 -11.20 13.86 -16.14
CA ALA A 143 -10.20 12.88 -16.60
C ALA A 143 -10.38 12.43 -18.05
N VAL A 144 -11.30 13.04 -18.79
CA VAL A 144 -11.50 12.76 -20.23
C VAL A 144 -10.41 13.45 -21.01
N GLY A 145 -9.54 12.67 -21.70
CA GLY A 145 -8.48 13.19 -22.55
C GLY A 145 -7.07 13.18 -21.93
N LEU A 146 -6.90 12.90 -20.65
CA LEU A 146 -5.57 12.89 -20.03
C LEU A 146 -4.76 11.62 -20.34
N GLY A 147 -3.48 11.79 -20.65
CA GLY A 147 -2.52 10.71 -20.77
C GLY A 147 -2.28 9.97 -19.44
N ARG A 148 -1.58 8.83 -19.51
CA ARG A 148 -1.31 8.00 -18.31
C ARG A 148 -0.56 8.76 -17.21
N ALA A 149 0.46 9.53 -17.58
CA ALA A 149 1.27 10.33 -16.64
C ALA A 149 0.44 11.45 -16.00
N GLU A 150 -0.37 12.14 -16.81
CA GLU A 150 -1.28 13.20 -16.33
C GLU A 150 -2.37 12.66 -15.41
N ARG A 151 -2.90 11.46 -15.68
CA ARG A 151 -3.85 10.79 -14.77
C ARG A 151 -3.24 10.48 -13.42
N VAL A 152 -1.97 10.11 -13.36
CA VAL A 152 -1.22 9.86 -12.13
C VAL A 152 -0.96 11.15 -11.38
N ALA A 153 -0.53 12.21 -12.06
CA ALA A 153 -0.30 13.53 -11.47
C ALA A 153 -1.60 14.14 -10.95
N ASN A 154 -2.69 14.01 -11.69
CA ASN A 154 -4.02 14.48 -11.31
C ASN A 154 -4.54 13.70 -10.08
N LEU A 155 -4.31 12.39 -10.00
CA LEU A 155 -4.65 11.58 -8.84
C LEU A 155 -3.90 12.07 -7.59
N ALA A 156 -2.59 12.29 -7.71
CA ALA A 156 -1.76 12.77 -6.61
C ALA A 156 -2.19 14.15 -6.09
N GLY A 157 -2.56 15.07 -6.98
CA GLY A 157 -3.05 16.42 -6.61
C GLY A 157 -4.43 16.43 -5.94
N ARG A 158 -5.20 15.35 -6.08
CA ARG A 158 -6.57 15.22 -5.52
C ARG A 158 -6.63 14.39 -4.25
N LEU A 159 -5.52 13.78 -3.85
CA LEU A 159 -5.47 13.01 -2.63
C LEU A 159 -5.54 13.94 -1.41
N ARG A 160 -6.40 13.62 -0.46
CA ARG A 160 -6.60 14.38 0.78
C ARG A 160 -6.54 13.44 1.98
N PHE A 161 -6.06 13.99 3.09
CA PHE A 161 -6.17 13.35 4.38
C PHE A 161 -7.59 13.49 4.93
N ARG A 162 -8.12 12.42 5.47
CA ARG A 162 -9.42 12.35 6.12
C ARG A 162 -9.23 12.18 7.62
N GLU A 163 -9.52 13.21 8.38
CA GLU A 163 -9.29 13.24 9.83
C GLU A 163 -10.04 12.12 10.57
N ALA A 164 -11.29 11.84 10.17
CA ALA A 164 -12.11 10.78 10.78
C ALA A 164 -11.52 9.35 10.59
N GLY A 165 -10.55 9.19 9.69
CA GLY A 165 -9.84 7.94 9.46
C GLY A 165 -8.38 7.99 9.94
N ARG A 166 -8.02 8.91 10.83
CA ARG A 166 -6.64 9.05 11.34
C ARG A 166 -6.17 7.77 12.01
N PRO A 167 -4.97 7.26 11.64
CA PRO A 167 -4.35 6.15 12.36
C PRO A 167 -4.20 6.46 13.85
N PRO A 168 -4.46 5.50 14.73
CA PRO A 168 -4.18 5.65 16.16
C PRO A 168 -2.70 5.98 16.42
N PRO A 169 -2.42 6.83 17.41
CA PRO A 169 -1.03 7.16 17.75
C PRO A 169 -0.27 5.93 18.23
N GLY A 170 1.04 5.88 17.95
CA GLY A 170 1.92 4.80 18.41
C GLY A 170 1.84 3.49 17.63
N GLN A 171 0.92 3.37 16.68
CA GLN A 171 0.85 2.19 15.81
C GLN A 171 1.82 2.27 14.64
N THR A 172 2.31 1.12 14.20
CA THR A 172 3.12 1.00 12.98
C THR A 172 2.23 1.11 11.74
N VAL A 173 2.40 2.16 10.95
CA VAL A 173 1.53 2.44 9.80
C VAL A 173 2.08 1.81 8.54
N VAL A 174 1.26 0.95 7.91
CA VAL A 174 1.54 0.34 6.60
C VAL A 174 0.46 0.76 5.61
N VAL A 175 0.87 1.41 4.52
CA VAL A 175 -0.05 1.72 3.41
C VAL A 175 -0.23 0.48 2.54
N LEU A 176 -1.48 0.13 2.25
CA LEU A 176 -1.82 -0.99 1.36
C LEU A 176 -2.35 -0.48 0.01
N ASP A 177 -1.89 -1.10 -1.10
CA ASP A 177 -2.46 -0.89 -2.43
C ASP A 177 -2.57 -2.23 -3.18
N ASP A 178 -3.25 -2.26 -4.32
CA ASP A 178 -3.42 -3.49 -5.11
C ASP A 178 -2.24 -3.73 -6.07
N VAL A 179 -1.78 -2.70 -6.76
CA VAL A 179 -0.67 -2.79 -7.74
C VAL A 179 0.20 -1.55 -7.69
N ILE A 180 1.50 -1.77 -7.60
CA ILE A 180 2.47 -0.71 -7.88
C ILE A 180 2.92 -0.78 -9.34
N THR A 181 2.92 0.38 -10.01
CA THR A 181 3.48 0.57 -11.36
C THR A 181 4.67 1.50 -11.32
N THR A 182 4.41 2.80 -11.25
CA THR A 182 5.44 3.85 -11.14
C THR A 182 5.73 4.28 -9.70
N GLY A 183 4.96 3.78 -8.73
CA GLY A 183 5.04 4.22 -7.34
C GLY A 183 4.39 5.58 -7.04
N ALA A 184 3.82 6.25 -8.03
CA ALA A 184 3.27 7.59 -7.85
C ALA A 184 2.11 7.65 -6.85
N THR A 185 1.23 6.64 -6.80
CA THR A 185 0.16 6.54 -5.81
C THR A 185 0.76 6.35 -4.41
N ALA A 186 1.72 5.46 -4.26
CA ALA A 186 2.42 5.21 -3.00
C ALA A 186 3.09 6.48 -2.47
N ALA A 187 3.83 7.19 -3.33
CA ALA A 187 4.48 8.45 -2.97
C ALA A 187 3.47 9.55 -2.61
N ALA A 188 2.33 9.63 -3.29
CA ALA A 188 1.29 10.60 -2.97
C ALA A 188 0.62 10.28 -1.62
N CYS A 189 0.28 9.01 -1.35
CA CYS A 189 -0.28 8.56 -0.08
C CYS A 189 0.67 8.90 1.07
N THR A 190 1.94 8.56 0.94
CA THR A 190 2.97 8.83 1.96
C THR A 190 3.12 10.32 2.23
N ARG A 191 3.15 11.16 1.19
CA ARG A 191 3.24 12.63 1.37
C ARG A 191 2.05 13.21 2.10
N VAL A 192 0.83 12.78 1.75
CA VAL A 192 -0.40 13.28 2.39
C VAL A 192 -0.46 12.86 3.85
N LEU A 193 -0.09 11.62 4.17
CA LEU A 193 0.00 11.13 5.54
C LEU A 193 1.07 11.88 6.34
N ALA A 194 2.27 12.06 5.77
CA ALA A 194 3.36 12.81 6.41
C ALA A 194 2.98 14.27 6.69
N ALA A 195 2.29 14.94 5.75
CA ALA A 195 1.78 16.29 5.94
C ALA A 195 0.73 16.38 7.07
N ALA A 196 0.04 15.29 7.38
CA ALA A 196 -0.88 15.16 8.51
C ALA A 196 -0.20 14.68 9.80
N GLY A 197 1.14 14.58 9.82
CA GLY A 197 1.92 14.12 10.98
C GLY A 197 1.91 12.61 11.20
N VAL A 198 1.50 11.82 10.18
CA VAL A 198 1.49 10.35 10.25
C VAL A 198 2.74 9.79 9.57
N THR A 199 3.57 9.10 10.34
CA THR A 199 4.77 8.42 9.82
C THR A 199 4.40 7.08 9.21
N VAL A 200 4.72 6.88 7.93
CA VAL A 200 4.50 5.60 7.22
C VAL A 200 5.77 4.76 7.31
N SER A 201 5.66 3.55 7.82
CA SER A 201 6.78 2.61 7.96
C SER A 201 7.07 1.84 6.68
N ALA A 202 6.03 1.49 5.93
CA ALA A 202 6.15 0.79 4.66
C ALA A 202 4.92 0.99 3.76
N VAL A 203 5.09 0.73 2.48
CA VAL A 203 4.00 0.51 1.52
C VAL A 203 4.03 -0.94 1.07
N LEU A 204 2.92 -1.63 1.12
CA LEU A 204 2.79 -3.02 0.68
C LEU A 204 1.70 -3.14 -0.38
N THR A 205 2.01 -3.85 -1.47
CA THR A 205 1.06 -4.10 -2.56
C THR A 205 0.97 -5.59 -2.86
N LEU A 206 -0.16 -6.02 -3.42
CA LEU A 206 -0.28 -7.40 -3.88
C LEU A 206 0.69 -7.67 -5.03
N LEU A 207 0.78 -6.76 -5.99
CA LEU A 207 1.57 -6.99 -7.21
C LEU A 207 2.42 -5.77 -7.59
N SER A 208 3.55 -6.05 -8.26
CA SER A 208 4.40 -5.05 -8.91
C SER A 208 4.37 -5.25 -10.43
N ALA A 209 4.14 -4.17 -11.18
CA ALA A 209 4.13 -4.15 -12.65
C ALA A 209 5.44 -3.62 -13.26
N GLY A 210 6.50 -3.61 -12.48
CA GLY A 210 7.86 -3.23 -12.91
C GLY A 210 8.77 -4.45 -12.97
#